data_d2e12138c124a958502551ffddc607b1
#
_entry.id   d2e12138c124a958502551ffddc607b1
#
_cell.length_a   1.000
_cell.length_b   1.000
_cell.length_c   1.000
_cell.angle_alpha   90.00
_cell.angle_beta   90.00
_cell.angle_gamma   90.00
#
_symmetry.space_group_name_H-M   'P 1'
#
loop_
_entity.id
_entity.type
_entity.pdbx_description
1 polymer ?
#
loop_
_entity_poly.entity_id
_entity_poly.type
_entity_poly.pdbx_seq_one_letter_code
_entity_poly.pdbx_strand_id
1 'polypeptide(L)'
;MTLDCLIIGAGPAGLQLAALLEADGRRDYLVLEGADIPGAFFATYPRHRQLISINKPHTGSDDPEFNLRLDWNSLLTDDPALRFTRYTERYFPDADQMVRYLADFAAKTGVKVRYGARVTSVSKVDGIFEVRAGETFRARRVVVATGVSRPYLPDIPGLELAEQYADMPVDPRDYLDQKVLIIGKGNSAFETADNLMETTTLIHLAGPSSVRMAWRTHYVGHLRAVNNNFLDTYQLKSANAILDGTVRRITRDADGYTVTFAFSRADEVTKELRYDRVLVCTGFAFDASIFDGSCRPELAIRDRFPAQTAQWESVNVPDLFFAGTLTQQRDFKRSTNGFIHGFRYAVRALHRILERRYGDTAWPAEKLDATGTSIADAVIARVNRTSALWQQFDVLADVVTVADADARYHEEVPVDYFTETGLRTADHDYSDAFVVTLEYGPEHDQVDPFDVTVKRVAQDVVGQAHDAAYLHPVVRHHRGGRVVATHHLAENLENRWDRPQVHVTPLVAFVDRCLRGAGD
;
A
#
# COMPACT_ATOMS: atom_id res chain seq x y z
N MET A 1 -11.71 -10.62 -31.30
CA MET A 1 -10.26 -10.43 -31.04
C MET A 1 -10.02 -10.77 -29.58
N THR A 2 -8.94 -11.48 -29.25
CA THR A 2 -8.61 -11.83 -27.86
C THR A 2 -7.40 -11.04 -27.43
N LEU A 3 -7.57 -10.16 -26.43
CA LEU A 3 -6.51 -9.34 -25.86
C LEU A 3 -5.48 -10.21 -25.11
N ASP A 4 -4.25 -9.76 -25.04
CA ASP A 4 -3.25 -10.38 -24.16
C ASP A 4 -3.54 -10.08 -22.70
N CYS A 5 -3.93 -8.85 -22.39
CA CYS A 5 -4.20 -8.40 -21.05
C CYS A 5 -5.42 -7.46 -21.01
N LEU A 6 -6.35 -7.70 -20.09
CA LEU A 6 -7.47 -6.79 -19.79
C LEU A 6 -7.33 -6.29 -18.36
N ILE A 7 -7.35 -4.97 -18.18
CA ILE A 7 -7.25 -4.34 -16.87
C ILE A 7 -8.64 -3.84 -16.47
N ILE A 8 -9.11 -4.17 -15.27
CA ILE A 8 -10.39 -3.69 -14.75
C ILE A 8 -10.12 -2.59 -13.72
N GLY A 9 -10.49 -1.35 -14.07
CA GLY A 9 -10.34 -0.14 -13.27
C GLY A 9 -9.21 0.78 -13.75
N ALA A 10 -9.53 2.05 -14.02
CA ALA A 10 -8.60 3.13 -14.37
C ALA A 10 -8.26 4.01 -13.16
N GLY A 11 -8.12 3.40 -11.98
CA GLY A 11 -7.51 4.04 -10.82
C GLY A 11 -5.98 4.14 -10.97
N PRO A 12 -5.27 4.66 -9.95
CA PRO A 12 -3.82 4.85 -10.02
C PRO A 12 -3.05 3.58 -10.43
N ALA A 13 -3.44 2.40 -9.92
CA ALA A 13 -2.76 1.14 -10.23
C ALA A 13 -3.01 0.66 -11.67
N GLY A 14 -4.27 0.76 -12.14
CA GLY A 14 -4.61 0.39 -13.51
C GLY A 14 -3.92 1.30 -14.53
N LEU A 15 -3.90 2.61 -14.27
CA LEU A 15 -3.19 3.59 -15.10
C LEU A 15 -1.68 3.36 -15.09
N GLN A 16 -1.10 3.04 -13.92
CA GLN A 16 0.34 2.75 -13.83
C GLN A 16 0.72 1.50 -14.64
N LEU A 17 -0.07 0.41 -14.55
CA LEU A 17 0.19 -0.79 -15.34
C LEU A 17 -0.01 -0.53 -16.83
N ALA A 18 -1.08 0.16 -17.19
CA ALA A 18 -1.37 0.51 -18.57
C ALA A 18 -0.25 1.37 -19.20
N ALA A 19 0.29 2.35 -18.46
CA ALA A 19 1.40 3.17 -18.93
C ALA A 19 2.68 2.36 -19.16
N LEU A 20 2.97 1.37 -18.32
CA LEU A 20 4.10 0.45 -18.52
C LEU A 20 3.90 -0.44 -19.75
N LEU A 21 2.69 -0.99 -19.95
CA LEU A 21 2.37 -1.80 -21.13
C LEU A 21 2.38 -0.98 -22.43
N GLU A 22 1.93 0.29 -22.37
CA GLU A 22 1.97 1.19 -23.53
C GLU A 22 3.41 1.55 -23.91
N ALA A 23 4.26 1.85 -22.92
CA ALA A 23 5.67 2.17 -23.15
C ALA A 23 6.44 0.97 -23.77
N ASP A 24 6.15 -0.25 -23.33
CA ASP A 24 6.76 -1.45 -23.92
C ASP A 24 6.26 -1.76 -25.33
N GLY A 25 5.01 -1.45 -25.65
CA GLY A 25 4.39 -1.69 -26.95
C GLY A 25 4.30 -3.16 -27.39
N ARG A 26 4.56 -4.12 -26.50
CA ARG A 26 4.68 -5.54 -26.82
C ARG A 26 3.37 -6.30 -26.71
N ARG A 27 2.40 -5.77 -25.93
CA ARG A 27 1.16 -6.47 -25.61
C ARG A 27 -0.06 -5.71 -26.08
N ASP A 28 -1.05 -6.47 -26.54
CA ASP A 28 -2.37 -5.94 -26.81
C ASP A 28 -3.16 -5.91 -25.49
N TYR A 29 -3.45 -4.70 -25.02
CA TYR A 29 -4.16 -4.49 -23.76
C TYR A 29 -5.29 -3.46 -23.88
N LEU A 30 -6.22 -3.50 -22.93
CA LEU A 30 -7.29 -2.53 -22.77
C LEU A 30 -7.61 -2.36 -21.29
N VAL A 31 -7.89 -1.13 -20.86
CA VAL A 31 -8.42 -0.81 -19.53
C VAL A 31 -9.92 -0.58 -19.63
N LEU A 32 -10.73 -1.23 -18.80
CA LEU A 32 -12.16 -0.96 -18.65
C LEU A 32 -12.40 -0.15 -17.37
N GLU A 33 -13.03 1.02 -17.51
CA GLU A 33 -13.40 1.90 -16.39
C GLU A 33 -14.91 2.12 -16.38
N GLY A 34 -15.51 1.92 -15.20
CA GLY A 34 -16.97 2.03 -15.04
C GLY A 34 -17.49 3.47 -15.00
N ALA A 35 -16.61 4.43 -14.73
CA ALA A 35 -16.92 5.86 -14.74
C ALA A 35 -16.49 6.53 -16.07
N ASP A 36 -16.86 7.80 -16.23
CA ASP A 36 -16.50 8.60 -17.39
C ASP A 36 -15.12 9.28 -17.25
N ILE A 37 -14.48 9.12 -16.10
CA ILE A 37 -13.18 9.73 -15.76
C ILE A 37 -12.26 8.69 -15.12
N PRO A 38 -10.92 8.81 -15.27
CA PRO A 38 -9.98 7.99 -14.53
C PRO A 38 -9.94 8.40 -13.05
N GLY A 39 -9.61 7.45 -12.17
CA GLY A 39 -9.48 7.74 -10.74
C GLY A 39 -10.77 8.19 -10.07
N ALA A 40 -11.93 7.74 -10.53
CA ALA A 40 -13.26 8.12 -10.05
C ALA A 40 -13.43 7.99 -8.52
N PHE A 41 -12.66 7.10 -7.88
CA PHE A 41 -12.60 7.02 -6.41
C PHE A 41 -12.31 8.38 -5.78
N PHE A 42 -11.37 9.16 -6.31
CA PHE A 42 -10.97 10.46 -5.76
C PHE A 42 -11.98 11.58 -6.05
N ALA A 43 -12.91 11.40 -6.97
CA ALA A 43 -14.03 12.31 -7.13
C ALA A 43 -15.03 12.23 -5.96
N THR A 44 -15.10 11.09 -5.28
CA THR A 44 -15.99 10.83 -4.14
C THR A 44 -15.25 10.85 -2.80
N TYR A 45 -14.04 10.27 -2.74
CA TYR A 45 -13.29 10.07 -1.52
C TYR A 45 -11.91 10.76 -1.54
N PRO A 46 -11.37 11.13 -0.36
CA PRO A 46 -12.06 11.16 0.92
C PRO A 46 -13.24 12.13 0.88
N ARG A 47 -14.26 11.90 1.70
CA ARG A 47 -15.50 12.71 1.67
C ARG A 47 -15.26 14.17 2.00
N HIS A 48 -14.31 14.46 2.88
CA HIS A 48 -13.95 15.82 3.28
C HIS A 48 -12.79 16.40 2.45
N ARG A 49 -12.48 15.80 1.31
CA ARG A 49 -11.59 16.24 0.24
C ARG A 49 -10.11 16.36 0.57
N GLN A 50 -9.66 16.17 1.81
CA GLN A 50 -8.24 16.24 2.17
C GLN A 50 -7.58 14.85 2.07
N LEU A 51 -6.53 14.73 1.24
CA LEU A 51 -5.68 13.54 1.19
C LEU A 51 -4.73 13.52 2.39
N ILE A 52 -4.54 12.31 2.97
CA ILE A 52 -3.58 12.08 4.06
C ILE A 52 -2.22 11.58 3.56
N SER A 53 -2.06 11.44 2.25
CA SER A 53 -0.79 11.15 1.57
C SER A 53 0.05 12.42 1.48
N ILE A 54 1.31 12.35 1.92
CA ILE A 54 2.19 13.52 1.92
C ILE A 54 2.61 13.93 0.52
N ASN A 55 2.80 15.24 0.37
CA ASN A 55 3.27 15.87 -0.85
C ASN A 55 4.29 16.95 -0.48
N LYS A 56 5.57 16.66 -0.66
CA LYS A 56 6.65 17.60 -0.29
C LYS A 56 7.52 17.93 -1.50
N PRO A 57 7.28 19.05 -2.19
CA PRO A 57 8.09 19.45 -3.33
C PRO A 57 9.50 19.96 -2.96
N HIS A 58 9.64 20.55 -1.76
CA HIS A 58 10.90 21.13 -1.29
C HIS A 58 11.69 20.12 -0.46
N THR A 59 12.55 19.34 -1.10
CA THR A 59 13.35 18.27 -0.47
C THR A 59 14.82 18.61 -0.29
N GLY A 60 15.31 19.65 -1.00
CA GLY A 60 16.74 19.98 -1.06
C GLY A 60 17.55 19.03 -1.95
N SER A 61 16.90 18.14 -2.70
CA SER A 61 17.53 17.18 -3.62
C SER A 61 17.02 17.36 -5.04
N ASP A 62 17.92 17.24 -6.01
CA ASP A 62 17.59 17.21 -7.44
C ASP A 62 17.39 15.76 -7.96
N ASP A 63 17.67 14.75 -7.13
CA ASP A 63 17.47 13.35 -7.49
C ASP A 63 15.96 13.01 -7.55
N PRO A 64 15.44 12.66 -8.75
CA PRO A 64 14.01 12.42 -8.93
C PRO A 64 13.53 11.15 -8.21
N GLU A 65 14.38 10.16 -8.00
CA GLU A 65 14.03 8.94 -7.27
C GLU A 65 13.98 9.20 -5.76
N PHE A 66 14.98 9.91 -5.22
CA PHE A 66 14.97 10.34 -3.81
C PHE A 66 13.72 11.17 -3.50
N ASN A 67 13.33 12.09 -4.38
CA ASN A 67 12.17 12.95 -4.19
C ASN A 67 10.87 12.16 -4.08
N LEU A 68 10.76 10.99 -4.71
CA LEU A 68 9.62 10.09 -4.57
C LEU A 68 9.47 9.49 -3.16
N ARG A 69 10.48 9.55 -2.29
CA ARG A 69 10.32 9.20 -0.86
C ARG A 69 9.29 10.11 -0.17
N LEU A 70 9.20 11.37 -0.62
CA LEU A 70 8.41 12.43 -0.01
C LEU A 70 7.23 12.87 -0.90
N ASP A 71 7.08 12.28 -2.08
CA ASP A 71 5.92 12.40 -2.97
C ASP A 71 5.14 11.07 -2.97
N TRP A 72 4.08 11.02 -2.18
CA TRP A 72 3.27 9.82 -2.02
C TRP A 72 2.12 9.71 -3.03
N ASN A 73 2.03 10.63 -3.97
CA ASN A 73 0.89 10.76 -4.87
C ASN A 73 1.23 10.50 -6.34
N SER A 74 2.47 10.75 -6.77
CA SER A 74 2.87 10.53 -8.15
C SER A 74 2.88 9.06 -8.55
N LEU A 75 2.43 8.79 -9.76
CA LEU A 75 2.72 7.55 -10.48
C LEU A 75 4.14 7.61 -11.07
N LEU A 76 4.68 6.44 -11.42
CA LEU A 76 6.02 6.34 -12.01
C LEU A 76 5.95 6.74 -13.49
N THR A 77 6.80 7.69 -13.87
CA THR A 77 6.95 8.18 -15.23
C THR A 77 8.29 8.89 -15.38
N ASP A 78 8.84 8.89 -16.59
CA ASP A 78 10.04 9.64 -16.94
C ASP A 78 9.76 11.12 -17.26
N ASP A 79 8.48 11.47 -17.46
CA ASP A 79 8.07 12.86 -17.67
C ASP A 79 8.01 13.63 -16.34
N PRO A 80 8.94 14.58 -16.08
CA PRO A 80 8.93 15.37 -14.85
C PRO A 80 7.71 16.30 -14.73
N ALA A 81 7.01 16.59 -15.83
CA ALA A 81 5.79 17.38 -15.81
C ALA A 81 4.59 16.60 -15.24
N LEU A 82 4.69 15.27 -15.21
CA LEU A 82 3.70 14.36 -14.62
C LEU A 82 4.05 13.96 -13.17
N ARG A 83 4.71 14.83 -12.42
CA ARG A 83 4.86 14.67 -10.97
C ARG A 83 3.72 15.38 -10.26
N PHE A 84 3.10 14.71 -9.27
CA PHE A 84 1.98 15.29 -8.52
C PHE A 84 2.37 16.57 -7.78
N THR A 85 3.63 16.70 -7.36
CA THR A 85 4.19 17.93 -6.77
C THR A 85 4.10 19.16 -7.68
N ARG A 86 3.80 19.01 -8.99
CA ARG A 86 3.54 20.12 -9.92
C ARG A 86 2.10 20.63 -9.87
N TYR A 87 1.18 19.90 -9.24
CA TYR A 87 -0.24 20.25 -9.14
C TYR A 87 -0.56 21.06 -7.89
N THR A 88 0.23 20.90 -6.83
CA THR A 88 0.03 21.63 -5.57
C THR A 88 1.29 21.55 -4.70
N GLU A 89 1.51 22.59 -3.89
CA GLU A 89 2.57 22.64 -2.88
C GLU A 89 2.07 22.24 -1.48
N ARG A 90 0.75 21.99 -1.32
CA ARG A 90 0.20 21.60 -0.02
C ARG A 90 0.75 20.25 0.42
N TYR A 91 1.19 20.17 1.68
CA TYR A 91 1.73 18.94 2.28
C TYR A 91 0.68 17.82 2.36
N PHE A 92 -0.57 18.16 2.74
CA PHE A 92 -1.75 17.30 2.60
C PHE A 92 -2.66 17.93 1.54
N PRO A 93 -2.63 17.42 0.31
CA PRO A 93 -3.34 18.03 -0.81
C PRO A 93 -4.84 17.72 -0.83
N ASP A 94 -5.57 18.45 -1.68
CA ASP A 94 -6.97 18.15 -1.93
C ASP A 94 -7.12 17.04 -2.97
N ALA A 95 -8.14 16.21 -2.81
CA ALA A 95 -8.45 15.11 -3.71
C ALA A 95 -8.78 15.59 -5.15
N ASP A 96 -9.24 16.82 -5.31
CA ASP A 96 -9.52 17.41 -6.62
C ASP A 96 -8.23 17.56 -7.47
N GLN A 97 -7.09 17.80 -6.82
CA GLN A 97 -5.80 17.79 -7.51
C GLN A 97 -5.43 16.38 -8.00
N MET A 98 -5.80 15.34 -7.25
CA MET A 98 -5.58 13.96 -7.67
C MET A 98 -6.46 13.59 -8.88
N VAL A 99 -7.71 14.03 -8.91
CA VAL A 99 -8.60 13.83 -10.08
C VAL A 99 -7.99 14.45 -11.33
N ARG A 100 -7.52 15.70 -11.24
CA ARG A 100 -6.86 16.38 -12.37
C ARG A 100 -5.56 15.69 -12.78
N TYR A 101 -4.73 15.31 -11.80
CA TYR A 101 -3.48 14.62 -12.06
C TYR A 101 -3.67 13.30 -12.81
N LEU A 102 -4.63 12.47 -12.39
CA LEU A 102 -4.88 11.18 -13.02
C LEU A 102 -5.47 11.34 -14.43
N ALA A 103 -6.28 12.38 -14.67
CA ALA A 103 -6.77 12.71 -16.01
C ALA A 103 -5.62 13.11 -16.96
N ASP A 104 -4.73 13.99 -16.48
CA ASP A 104 -3.55 14.40 -17.25
C ASP A 104 -2.57 13.24 -17.47
N PHE A 105 -2.38 12.37 -16.45
CA PHE A 105 -1.55 11.18 -16.58
C PHE A 105 -2.08 10.24 -17.66
N ALA A 106 -3.37 9.93 -17.64
CA ALA A 106 -3.99 9.07 -18.65
C ALA A 106 -3.87 9.67 -20.06
N ALA A 107 -4.13 10.97 -20.20
CA ALA A 107 -4.07 11.65 -21.49
C ALA A 107 -2.65 11.71 -22.07
N LYS A 108 -1.65 12.06 -21.24
CA LYS A 108 -0.27 12.25 -21.70
C LYS A 108 0.50 10.95 -21.93
N THR A 109 0.16 9.88 -21.18
CA THR A 109 0.77 8.56 -21.39
C THR A 109 0.12 7.77 -22.53
N GLY A 110 -1.00 8.25 -23.08
CA GLY A 110 -1.66 7.61 -24.22
C GLY A 110 -2.29 6.25 -23.93
N VAL A 111 -2.55 5.93 -22.68
CA VAL A 111 -3.11 4.63 -22.27
C VAL A 111 -4.49 4.37 -22.87
N LYS A 112 -4.73 3.12 -23.26
CA LYS A 112 -5.99 2.68 -23.90
C LYS A 112 -7.04 2.41 -22.83
N VAL A 113 -7.92 3.38 -22.57
CA VAL A 113 -9.01 3.25 -21.60
C VAL A 113 -10.37 3.34 -22.29
N ARG A 114 -11.25 2.39 -21.97
CA ARG A 114 -12.68 2.43 -22.33
C ARG A 114 -13.45 2.90 -21.10
N TYR A 115 -13.87 4.16 -21.11
CA TYR A 115 -14.71 4.76 -20.08
C TYR A 115 -16.17 4.36 -20.24
N GLY A 116 -16.99 4.52 -19.19
CA GLY A 116 -18.40 4.11 -19.16
C GLY A 116 -18.61 2.61 -19.30
N ALA A 117 -17.54 1.81 -19.16
CA ALA A 117 -17.51 0.37 -19.37
C ALA A 117 -17.49 -0.38 -18.01
N ARG A 118 -18.59 -0.28 -17.27
CA ARG A 118 -18.74 -0.98 -15.99
C ARG A 118 -18.79 -2.48 -16.19
N VAL A 119 -17.82 -3.18 -15.65
CA VAL A 119 -17.77 -4.64 -15.66
C VAL A 119 -18.88 -5.20 -14.77
N THR A 120 -19.74 -6.04 -15.33
CA THR A 120 -20.88 -6.67 -14.64
C THR A 120 -20.68 -8.16 -14.41
N SER A 121 -19.88 -8.83 -15.26
CA SER A 121 -19.52 -10.23 -15.04
C SER A 121 -18.17 -10.58 -15.66
N VAL A 122 -17.49 -11.52 -15.02
CA VAL A 122 -16.25 -12.15 -15.48
C VAL A 122 -16.44 -13.65 -15.39
N SER A 123 -16.17 -14.35 -16.48
CA SER A 123 -16.14 -15.81 -16.57
C SER A 123 -14.86 -16.29 -17.25
N LYS A 124 -14.53 -17.57 -17.11
CA LYS A 124 -13.37 -18.18 -17.80
C LYS A 124 -13.81 -19.45 -18.51
N VAL A 125 -13.66 -19.45 -19.83
CA VAL A 125 -14.06 -20.57 -20.70
C VAL A 125 -12.86 -20.97 -21.55
N ASP A 126 -12.48 -22.24 -21.53
CA ASP A 126 -11.35 -22.79 -22.29
C ASP A 126 -10.04 -21.99 -22.10
N GLY A 127 -9.79 -21.53 -20.87
CA GLY A 127 -8.60 -20.77 -20.53
C GLY A 127 -8.64 -19.28 -20.88
N ILE A 128 -9.70 -18.79 -21.53
CA ILE A 128 -9.88 -17.40 -21.94
C ILE A 128 -10.94 -16.73 -21.01
N PHE A 129 -10.61 -15.56 -20.53
CA PHE A 129 -11.59 -14.74 -19.78
C PHE A 129 -12.56 -14.06 -20.74
N GLU A 130 -13.83 -14.09 -20.39
CA GLU A 130 -14.91 -13.31 -21.01
C GLU A 130 -15.41 -12.29 -19.97
N VAL A 131 -15.20 -11.02 -20.29
CA VAL A 131 -15.52 -9.88 -19.41
C VAL A 131 -16.64 -9.07 -20.05
N ARG A 132 -17.78 -8.97 -19.36
CA ARG A 132 -18.95 -8.22 -19.85
C ARG A 132 -18.99 -6.82 -19.25
N ALA A 133 -19.04 -5.82 -20.15
CA ALA A 133 -19.15 -4.41 -19.80
C ALA A 133 -19.94 -3.66 -20.89
N GLY A 134 -21.26 -3.89 -20.96
CA GLY A 134 -22.10 -3.52 -22.08
C GLY A 134 -21.92 -4.44 -23.29
N GLU A 135 -20.71 -4.64 -23.73
CA GLU A 135 -20.27 -5.67 -24.71
C GLU A 135 -19.38 -6.72 -24.02
N THR A 136 -18.96 -7.75 -24.76
CA THR A 136 -18.10 -8.82 -24.23
C THR A 136 -16.69 -8.68 -24.78
N PHE A 137 -15.72 -8.59 -23.88
CA PHE A 137 -14.28 -8.57 -24.16
C PHE A 137 -13.68 -9.93 -23.82
N ARG A 138 -12.75 -10.39 -24.65
CA ARG A 138 -12.02 -11.64 -24.42
C ARG A 138 -10.55 -11.35 -24.15
N ALA A 139 -9.98 -11.96 -23.13
CA ALA A 139 -8.58 -11.77 -22.77
C ALA A 139 -7.93 -13.07 -22.27
N ARG A 140 -6.65 -13.23 -22.54
CA ARG A 140 -5.85 -14.32 -21.99
C ARG A 140 -5.60 -14.15 -20.50
N ARG A 141 -5.45 -12.88 -20.07
CA ARG A 141 -5.16 -12.50 -18.67
C ARG A 141 -6.03 -11.33 -18.26
N VAL A 142 -6.42 -11.34 -16.99
CA VAL A 142 -7.16 -10.22 -16.39
C VAL A 142 -6.38 -9.71 -15.20
N VAL A 143 -6.18 -8.39 -15.14
CA VAL A 143 -5.63 -7.70 -13.97
C VAL A 143 -6.72 -6.85 -13.34
N VAL A 144 -7.06 -7.16 -12.10
CA VAL A 144 -8.07 -6.43 -11.32
C VAL A 144 -7.42 -5.29 -10.56
N ALA A 145 -7.73 -4.06 -10.92
CA ALA A 145 -7.21 -2.83 -10.35
C ALA A 145 -8.32 -1.93 -9.77
N THR A 146 -9.45 -2.53 -9.36
CA THR A 146 -10.64 -1.83 -8.86
C THR A 146 -10.50 -1.30 -7.44
N GLY A 147 -9.42 -1.67 -6.76
CA GLY A 147 -9.25 -1.39 -5.33
C GLY A 147 -10.31 -2.06 -4.46
N VAL A 148 -10.44 -1.59 -3.22
CA VAL A 148 -11.51 -2.00 -2.30
C VAL A 148 -12.71 -1.08 -2.54
N SER A 149 -13.63 -1.52 -3.40
CA SER A 149 -14.70 -0.67 -3.97
C SER A 149 -16.05 -0.81 -3.27
N ARG A 150 -16.24 -1.87 -2.48
CA ARG A 150 -17.49 -2.13 -1.76
C ARG A 150 -17.37 -1.70 -0.30
N PRO A 151 -18.32 -0.93 0.27
CA PRO A 151 -18.37 -0.68 1.71
C PRO A 151 -18.35 -2.01 2.49
N TYR A 152 -17.52 -2.07 3.53
CA TYR A 152 -17.56 -3.17 4.49
C TYR A 152 -18.64 -2.87 5.53
N LEU A 153 -19.72 -3.65 5.52
CA LEU A 153 -20.82 -3.52 6.44
C LEU A 153 -20.76 -4.66 7.47
N PRO A 154 -20.50 -4.37 8.75
CA PRO A 154 -20.56 -5.38 9.80
C PRO A 154 -22.00 -5.90 9.97
N ASP A 155 -22.13 -7.15 10.40
CA ASP A 155 -23.42 -7.76 10.69
C ASP A 155 -23.98 -7.21 12.03
N ILE A 156 -24.67 -6.07 11.92
CA ILE A 156 -25.33 -5.39 13.06
C ILE A 156 -26.81 -5.22 12.70
N PRO A 157 -27.73 -5.83 13.45
CA PRO A 157 -29.16 -5.64 13.23
C PRO A 157 -29.58 -4.17 13.26
N GLY A 158 -30.17 -3.67 12.20
CA GLY A 158 -30.60 -2.28 12.05
C GLY A 158 -29.51 -1.36 11.45
N LEU A 159 -28.37 -1.89 10.99
CA LEU A 159 -27.30 -1.06 10.38
C LEU A 159 -27.79 -0.34 9.11
N GLU A 160 -28.74 -0.93 8.40
CA GLU A 160 -29.37 -0.36 7.21
C GLU A 160 -30.16 0.93 7.48
N LEU A 161 -30.49 1.21 8.73
CA LEU A 161 -31.16 2.46 9.15
C LEU A 161 -30.17 3.63 9.26
N ALA A 162 -28.87 3.33 9.40
CA ALA A 162 -27.81 4.32 9.59
C ALA A 162 -27.28 4.85 8.25
N GLU A 163 -26.69 6.04 8.30
CA GLU A 163 -26.14 6.71 7.12
C GLU A 163 -24.76 6.15 6.77
N GLN A 164 -24.60 5.78 5.51
CA GLN A 164 -23.34 5.22 5.03
C GLN A 164 -22.33 6.34 4.72
N TYR A 165 -21.05 6.09 4.97
CA TYR A 165 -19.96 7.06 4.68
C TYR A 165 -20.00 7.59 3.25
N ALA A 166 -20.41 6.77 2.29
CA ALA A 166 -20.51 7.15 0.88
C ALA A 166 -21.56 8.25 0.61
N ASP A 167 -22.66 8.22 1.36
CA ASP A 167 -23.87 9.00 1.06
C ASP A 167 -24.20 10.05 2.12
N MET A 168 -23.54 10.02 3.29
CA MET A 168 -23.78 10.97 4.36
C MET A 168 -23.57 12.42 3.90
N PRO A 169 -24.33 13.40 4.40
CA PRO A 169 -24.05 14.82 4.21
C PRO A 169 -22.65 15.18 4.72
N VAL A 170 -21.96 16.09 4.03
CA VAL A 170 -20.60 16.54 4.38
C VAL A 170 -20.56 17.96 4.93
N ASP A 171 -21.63 18.75 4.77
CA ASP A 171 -21.73 20.08 5.39
C ASP A 171 -21.93 19.91 6.90
N PRO A 172 -21.04 20.44 7.75
CA PRO A 172 -21.18 20.35 9.19
C PRO A 172 -22.49 20.97 9.71
N ARG A 173 -23.09 21.91 8.97
CA ARG A 173 -24.38 22.55 9.37
C ARG A 173 -25.57 21.59 9.33
N ASP A 174 -25.49 20.50 8.56
CA ASP A 174 -26.51 19.46 8.54
C ASP A 174 -26.58 18.69 9.88
N TYR A 175 -25.60 18.91 10.78
CA TYR A 175 -25.47 18.25 12.08
C TYR A 175 -25.52 19.23 13.25
N LEU A 176 -25.99 20.46 13.02
CA LEU A 176 -26.04 21.50 14.05
C LEU A 176 -26.82 21.06 15.27
N ASP A 177 -26.22 21.19 16.45
CA ASP A 177 -26.78 20.85 17.76
C ASP A 177 -27.22 19.38 17.94
N GLN A 178 -26.74 18.47 17.06
CA GLN A 178 -27.10 17.05 17.09
C GLN A 178 -26.09 16.20 17.88
N LYS A 179 -26.59 15.08 18.40
CA LYS A 179 -25.78 13.99 18.99
C LYS A 179 -25.49 12.96 17.92
N VAL A 180 -24.21 12.75 17.60
CA VAL A 180 -23.77 11.90 16.49
C VAL A 180 -23.01 10.68 17.01
N LEU A 181 -23.39 9.49 16.56
CA LEU A 181 -22.59 8.28 16.67
C LEU A 181 -21.90 7.99 15.34
N ILE A 182 -20.59 7.76 15.36
CA ILE A 182 -19.82 7.28 14.21
C ILE A 182 -19.34 5.86 14.52
N ILE A 183 -19.79 4.88 13.75
CA ILE A 183 -19.38 3.49 13.86
C ILE A 183 -18.11 3.31 13.03
N GLY A 184 -16.98 3.14 13.70
CA GLY A 184 -15.63 3.04 13.11
C GLY A 184 -14.59 3.79 13.94
N LYS A 185 -13.32 3.41 13.79
CA LYS A 185 -12.17 4.04 14.48
C LYS A 185 -10.95 4.16 13.57
N GLY A 186 -11.15 4.23 12.25
CA GLY A 186 -10.13 4.49 11.26
C GLY A 186 -10.09 5.95 10.82
N ASN A 187 -9.21 6.28 9.86
CA ASN A 187 -9.06 7.65 9.37
C ASN A 187 -10.38 8.28 8.90
N SER A 188 -11.24 7.55 8.19
CA SER A 188 -12.53 8.09 7.73
C SER A 188 -13.46 8.49 8.88
N ALA A 189 -13.46 7.73 9.98
CA ALA A 189 -14.28 8.04 11.15
C ALA A 189 -13.75 9.29 11.88
N PHE A 190 -12.44 9.38 12.06
CA PHE A 190 -11.81 10.54 12.73
C PHE A 190 -11.85 11.79 11.86
N GLU A 191 -11.63 11.69 10.56
CA GLU A 191 -11.80 12.79 9.61
C GLU A 191 -13.22 13.36 9.66
N THR A 192 -14.23 12.48 9.70
CA THR A 192 -15.63 12.89 9.85
C THR A 192 -15.88 13.56 11.20
N ALA A 193 -15.35 12.99 12.29
CA ALA A 193 -15.48 13.60 13.62
C ALA A 193 -14.82 14.98 13.69
N ASP A 194 -13.61 15.12 13.14
CA ASP A 194 -12.90 16.42 13.08
C ASP A 194 -13.71 17.47 12.30
N ASN A 195 -14.36 17.07 11.19
CA ASN A 195 -15.18 17.96 10.40
C ASN A 195 -16.46 18.42 11.13
N LEU A 196 -17.01 17.57 12.00
CA LEU A 196 -18.31 17.83 12.65
C LEU A 196 -18.20 18.43 14.06
N MET A 197 -17.04 18.44 14.71
CA MET A 197 -16.92 18.74 16.12
C MET A 197 -17.27 20.20 16.50
N GLU A 198 -17.24 21.15 15.56
CA GLU A 198 -17.61 22.55 15.82
C GLU A 198 -19.12 22.77 15.84
N THR A 199 -19.91 21.90 15.22
CA THR A 199 -21.35 22.10 15.03
C THR A 199 -22.21 21.15 15.84
N THR A 200 -21.70 20.00 16.23
CA THR A 200 -22.44 18.98 16.95
C THR A 200 -22.47 19.21 18.45
N THR A 201 -23.52 18.77 19.13
CA THR A 201 -23.57 18.78 20.60
C THR A 201 -22.56 17.79 21.19
N LEU A 202 -22.47 16.59 20.63
CA LEU A 202 -21.47 15.59 20.99
C LEU A 202 -21.26 14.61 19.85
N ILE A 203 -20.06 14.01 19.84
CA ILE A 203 -19.71 12.91 18.94
C ILE A 203 -19.17 11.74 19.75
N HIS A 204 -19.71 10.55 19.50
CA HIS A 204 -19.13 9.31 19.97
C HIS A 204 -18.58 8.50 18.79
N LEU A 205 -17.32 8.08 18.88
CA LEU A 205 -16.71 7.09 17.97
C LEU A 205 -16.81 5.71 18.61
N ALA A 206 -17.36 4.72 17.92
CA ALA A 206 -17.58 3.40 18.49
C ALA A 206 -16.95 2.27 17.64
N GLY A 207 -16.38 1.28 18.29
CA GLY A 207 -15.89 0.07 17.66
C GLY A 207 -15.12 -0.86 18.59
N PRO A 208 -15.01 -2.16 18.25
CA PRO A 208 -14.45 -3.18 19.15
C PRO A 208 -12.92 -3.15 19.24
N SER A 209 -12.25 -2.54 18.26
CA SER A 209 -10.78 -2.51 18.22
C SER A 209 -10.23 -1.24 18.86
N SER A 210 -9.05 -1.33 19.47
CA SER A 210 -8.31 -0.16 19.93
C SER A 210 -7.92 0.76 18.78
N VAL A 211 -7.85 2.06 19.04
CA VAL A 211 -7.26 3.02 18.11
C VAL A 211 -5.76 2.73 18.00
N ARG A 212 -5.27 2.62 16.77
CA ARG A 212 -3.84 2.47 16.50
C ARG A 212 -3.33 3.68 15.75
N MET A 213 -2.23 4.25 16.22
CA MET A 213 -1.62 5.45 15.66
C MET A 213 -0.56 5.07 14.62
N ALA A 214 -0.57 5.74 13.47
CA ALA A 214 0.41 5.49 12.42
C ALA A 214 1.86 5.79 12.85
N TRP A 215 2.07 6.84 13.64
CA TRP A 215 3.38 7.20 14.16
C TRP A 215 3.99 6.14 15.11
N ARG A 216 3.15 5.33 15.77
CA ARG A 216 3.60 4.25 16.66
C ARG A 216 3.88 2.96 15.90
N THR A 217 3.03 2.62 14.93
CA THR A 217 3.05 1.32 14.25
C THR A 217 3.80 1.34 12.93
N HIS A 218 4.22 2.52 12.46
CA HIS A 218 4.79 2.78 11.13
C HIS A 218 3.87 2.38 9.95
N TYR A 219 2.67 1.89 10.23
CA TYR A 219 1.69 1.59 9.19
C TYR A 219 0.82 2.80 8.88
N VAL A 220 0.98 3.36 7.68
CA VAL A 220 0.30 4.61 7.27
C VAL A 220 -1.22 4.53 7.15
N GLY A 221 -1.80 3.33 7.16
CA GLY A 221 -3.25 3.11 7.18
C GLY A 221 -3.89 3.21 8.59
N HIS A 222 -3.09 3.23 9.65
CA HIS A 222 -3.58 3.55 10.98
C HIS A 222 -3.88 5.05 11.11
N LEU A 223 -4.43 5.47 12.24
CA LEU A 223 -4.84 6.86 12.44
C LEU A 223 -3.66 7.81 12.26
N ARG A 224 -3.81 8.74 11.31
CA ARG A 224 -2.82 9.75 10.98
C ARG A 224 -2.95 10.96 11.88
N ALA A 225 -1.83 11.61 12.17
CA ALA A 225 -1.79 12.82 13.00
C ALA A 225 -2.69 13.95 12.46
N VAL A 226 -2.84 14.06 11.15
CA VAL A 226 -3.71 15.05 10.50
C VAL A 226 -5.20 14.89 10.86
N ASN A 227 -5.62 13.72 11.30
CA ASN A 227 -6.99 13.41 11.70
C ASN A 227 -7.11 13.23 13.23
N ASN A 228 -6.31 13.93 14.02
CA ASN A 228 -6.14 13.63 15.45
C ASN A 228 -6.80 14.64 16.38
N ASN A 229 -7.38 15.74 15.85
CA ASN A 229 -7.94 16.82 16.67
C ASN A 229 -9.04 16.33 17.61
N PHE A 230 -9.84 15.38 17.17
CA PHE A 230 -10.89 14.77 17.98
C PHE A 230 -10.37 14.16 19.29
N LEU A 231 -9.14 13.63 19.32
CA LEU A 231 -8.56 13.06 20.54
C LEU A 231 -8.35 14.10 21.64
N ASP A 232 -7.98 15.33 21.27
CA ASP A 232 -7.86 16.43 22.25
C ASP A 232 -9.21 16.70 22.92
N THR A 233 -10.29 16.74 22.14
CA THR A 233 -11.63 17.00 22.69
C THR A 233 -12.03 15.92 23.70
N TYR A 234 -11.71 14.65 23.43
CA TYR A 234 -11.98 13.54 24.33
C TYR A 234 -11.10 13.59 25.58
N GLN A 235 -9.80 13.80 25.43
CA GLN A 235 -8.85 13.83 26.55
C GLN A 235 -9.08 15.06 27.47
N LEU A 236 -9.44 16.18 26.87
CA LEU A 236 -9.73 17.43 27.63
C LEU A 236 -11.16 17.48 28.21
N LYS A 237 -11.84 16.32 28.25
CA LYS A 237 -13.17 16.15 28.87
C LYS A 237 -14.26 17.01 28.26
N SER A 238 -14.23 17.18 26.93
CA SER A 238 -15.38 17.70 26.21
C SER A 238 -16.52 16.66 26.19
N ALA A 239 -17.64 16.97 25.57
CA ALA A 239 -18.77 16.05 25.45
C ALA A 239 -18.46 14.82 24.55
N ASN A 240 -17.35 14.85 23.78
CA ASN A 240 -16.97 13.79 22.85
C ASN A 240 -16.34 12.59 23.56
N ALA A 241 -16.49 11.38 22.97
CA ALA A 241 -15.91 10.16 23.53
C ALA A 241 -15.58 9.10 22.47
N ILE A 242 -14.63 8.22 22.84
CA ILE A 242 -14.34 6.98 22.10
C ILE A 242 -14.88 5.81 22.94
N LEU A 243 -15.82 5.07 22.35
CA LEU A 243 -16.47 3.93 22.98
C LEU A 243 -15.80 2.63 22.53
N ASP A 244 -15.16 1.93 23.47
CA ASP A 244 -14.57 0.61 23.22
C ASP A 244 -15.61 -0.48 23.46
N GLY A 245 -16.08 -1.09 22.40
CA GLY A 245 -17.09 -2.14 22.49
C GLY A 245 -17.81 -2.38 21.17
N THR A 246 -18.90 -3.14 21.25
CA THR A 246 -19.64 -3.62 20.09
C THR A 246 -21.03 -3.02 20.04
N VAL A 247 -21.42 -2.44 18.91
CA VAL A 247 -22.81 -2.13 18.59
C VAL A 247 -23.56 -3.44 18.38
N ARG A 248 -24.55 -3.72 19.21
CA ARG A 248 -25.35 -4.96 19.15
C ARG A 248 -26.59 -4.81 18.31
N ARG A 249 -27.20 -3.62 18.30
CA ARG A 249 -28.44 -3.34 17.59
C ARG A 249 -28.64 -1.84 17.40
N ILE A 250 -29.27 -1.46 16.30
CA ILE A 250 -29.73 -0.11 16.02
C ILE A 250 -31.23 -0.15 15.75
N THR A 251 -31.98 0.75 16.36
CA THR A 251 -33.39 1.00 16.05
C THR A 251 -33.58 2.49 15.82
N ARG A 252 -34.64 2.86 15.10
CA ARG A 252 -35.00 4.25 14.82
C ARG A 252 -36.49 4.47 15.08
N ASP A 253 -36.81 5.57 15.76
CA ASP A 253 -38.16 6.04 15.98
C ASP A 253 -38.31 7.52 15.54
N ALA A 254 -39.41 8.18 15.93
CA ALA A 254 -39.65 9.58 15.57
C ALA A 254 -38.64 10.55 16.23
N ASP A 255 -38.05 10.16 17.36
CA ASP A 255 -37.14 10.98 18.17
C ASP A 255 -35.66 10.68 17.92
N GLY A 256 -35.33 9.84 16.92
CA GLY A 256 -33.96 9.53 16.52
C GLY A 256 -33.60 8.04 16.64
N TYR A 257 -32.33 7.77 16.92
CA TYR A 257 -31.77 6.42 16.98
C TYR A 257 -31.57 5.95 18.42
N THR A 258 -31.92 4.70 18.70
CA THR A 258 -31.50 3.98 19.90
C THR A 258 -30.48 2.92 19.52
N VAL A 259 -29.28 2.99 20.12
CA VAL A 259 -28.18 2.08 19.85
C VAL A 259 -27.89 1.27 21.11
N THR A 260 -28.03 -0.04 21.01
CA THR A 260 -27.63 -0.99 22.05
C THR A 260 -26.13 -1.25 21.90
N PHE A 261 -25.36 -0.86 22.92
CA PHE A 261 -23.90 -0.95 22.92
C PHE A 261 -23.40 -1.78 24.10
N ALA A 262 -22.51 -2.76 23.82
CA ALA A 262 -21.83 -3.56 24.83
C ALA A 262 -20.40 -3.08 25.02
N PHE A 263 -20.05 -2.67 26.23
CA PHE A 263 -18.75 -2.06 26.59
C PHE A 263 -17.71 -3.14 26.88
N SER A 264 -16.69 -3.30 26.03
CA SER A 264 -15.63 -4.32 26.19
C SER A 264 -14.77 -4.13 27.43
N ARG A 265 -14.63 -2.89 27.93
CA ARG A 265 -13.85 -2.59 29.15
C ARG A 265 -14.65 -2.63 30.44
N ALA A 266 -15.93 -2.99 30.36
CA ALA A 266 -16.84 -3.05 31.48
C ALA A 266 -17.63 -4.37 31.47
N ASP A 267 -16.93 -5.49 31.33
CA ASP A 267 -17.46 -6.85 31.37
C ASP A 267 -18.69 -7.04 30.46
N GLU A 268 -18.64 -6.47 29.25
CA GLU A 268 -19.74 -6.49 28.27
C GLU A 268 -21.07 -5.92 28.77
N VAL A 269 -21.04 -5.05 29.77
CA VAL A 269 -22.23 -4.32 30.22
C VAL A 269 -22.87 -3.63 29.02
N THR A 270 -24.16 -3.89 28.85
CA THR A 270 -24.95 -3.35 27.74
C THR A 270 -25.74 -2.12 28.18
N LYS A 271 -25.70 -1.08 27.35
CA LYS A 271 -26.48 0.15 27.53
C LYS A 271 -27.20 0.53 26.25
N GLU A 272 -28.32 1.21 26.38
CA GLU A 272 -29.00 1.89 25.29
C GLU A 272 -28.58 3.36 25.27
N LEU A 273 -28.09 3.82 24.13
CA LEU A 273 -27.62 5.17 23.89
C LEU A 273 -28.48 5.83 22.82
N ARG A 274 -28.87 7.10 23.04
CA ARG A 274 -29.72 7.86 22.13
C ARG A 274 -28.87 8.84 21.31
N TYR A 275 -29.16 8.87 19.97
CA TYR A 275 -28.48 9.76 19.02
C TYR A 275 -29.48 10.31 18.02
N ASP A 276 -29.19 11.52 17.52
CA ASP A 276 -29.93 12.13 16.42
C ASP A 276 -29.50 11.56 15.07
N ARG A 277 -28.20 11.20 14.95
CA ARG A 277 -27.59 10.63 13.72
C ARG A 277 -26.67 9.45 14.06
N VAL A 278 -26.64 8.49 13.13
CA VAL A 278 -25.68 7.36 13.17
C VAL A 278 -25.00 7.22 11.82
N LEU A 279 -23.68 7.36 11.79
CA LEU A 279 -22.85 7.30 10.60
C LEU A 279 -22.00 6.03 10.61
N VAL A 280 -21.84 5.38 9.45
CA VAL A 280 -21.10 4.11 9.31
C VAL A 280 -19.80 4.33 8.54
N CYS A 281 -18.66 4.33 9.25
CA CYS A 281 -17.31 4.56 8.72
C CYS A 281 -16.43 3.31 8.92
N THR A 282 -16.88 2.14 8.49
CA THR A 282 -16.28 0.83 8.77
C THR A 282 -15.27 0.36 7.71
N GLY A 283 -14.99 1.20 6.72
CA GLY A 283 -14.04 0.94 5.64
C GLY A 283 -14.64 0.14 4.48
N PHE A 284 -13.76 -0.47 3.68
CA PHE A 284 -14.13 -1.07 2.40
C PHE A 284 -13.57 -2.48 2.27
N ALA A 285 -14.12 -3.23 1.31
CA ALA A 285 -13.71 -4.58 0.93
C ALA A 285 -13.67 -4.72 -0.60
N PHE A 286 -12.99 -5.76 -1.07
CA PHE A 286 -13.01 -6.16 -2.47
C PHE A 286 -14.41 -6.64 -2.89
N ASP A 287 -14.83 -6.26 -4.08
CA ASP A 287 -16.08 -6.75 -4.67
C ASP A 287 -15.79 -7.94 -5.60
N ALA A 288 -16.05 -9.15 -5.11
CA ALA A 288 -15.91 -10.38 -5.88
C ALA A 288 -17.24 -10.79 -6.58
N SER A 289 -18.28 -9.98 -6.51
CA SER A 289 -19.61 -10.32 -7.06
C SER A 289 -19.63 -10.39 -8.59
N ILE A 290 -18.68 -9.72 -9.24
CA ILE A 290 -18.55 -9.73 -10.70
C ILE A 290 -18.04 -11.08 -11.26
N PHE A 291 -17.46 -11.96 -10.44
CA PHE A 291 -16.91 -13.24 -10.86
C PHE A 291 -17.96 -14.35 -10.71
N ASP A 292 -18.15 -15.12 -11.78
CA ASP A 292 -18.97 -16.31 -11.71
C ASP A 292 -18.20 -17.52 -11.14
N GLY A 293 -18.84 -18.68 -11.05
CA GLY A 293 -18.25 -19.89 -10.46
C GLY A 293 -17.04 -20.44 -11.23
N SER A 294 -16.82 -20.06 -12.49
CA SER A 294 -15.70 -20.55 -13.31
C SER A 294 -14.37 -19.87 -12.98
N CYS A 295 -14.41 -18.67 -12.40
CA CYS A 295 -13.20 -17.89 -12.11
C CYS A 295 -13.32 -17.01 -10.86
N ARG A 296 -14.17 -17.40 -9.90
CA ARG A 296 -14.28 -16.67 -8.64
C ARG A 296 -13.04 -16.85 -7.80
N PRO A 297 -12.32 -15.75 -7.47
CA PRO A 297 -11.13 -15.86 -6.63
C PRO A 297 -11.49 -16.21 -5.20
N GLU A 298 -10.65 -16.99 -4.54
CA GLU A 298 -10.67 -17.16 -3.09
C GLU A 298 -10.39 -15.83 -2.40
N LEU A 299 -11.01 -15.65 -1.23
CA LEU A 299 -10.86 -14.44 -0.44
C LEU A 299 -10.08 -14.70 0.85
N ALA A 300 -9.41 -13.66 1.34
CA ALA A 300 -8.62 -13.69 2.56
C ALA A 300 -8.98 -12.50 3.47
N ILE A 301 -8.50 -12.56 4.72
CA ILE A 301 -8.63 -11.49 5.71
C ILE A 301 -10.11 -11.10 5.91
N ARG A 302 -10.94 -12.08 6.26
CA ARG A 302 -12.39 -11.91 6.47
C ARG A 302 -13.07 -11.38 5.21
N ASP A 303 -12.78 -11.98 4.08
CA ASP A 303 -13.35 -11.67 2.76
C ASP A 303 -13.11 -10.23 2.26
N ARG A 304 -12.09 -9.57 2.79
CA ARG A 304 -11.77 -8.18 2.41
C ARG A 304 -10.90 -8.07 1.19
N PHE A 305 -10.08 -9.09 0.90
CA PHE A 305 -9.11 -9.08 -0.19
C PHE A 305 -9.10 -10.43 -0.92
N PRO A 306 -8.74 -10.46 -2.20
CA PRO A 306 -8.47 -11.72 -2.90
C PRO A 306 -7.20 -12.38 -2.33
N ALA A 307 -7.23 -13.70 -2.18
CA ALA A 307 -6.06 -14.49 -1.81
C ALA A 307 -5.08 -14.57 -3.00
N GLN A 308 -3.78 -14.30 -2.75
CA GLN A 308 -2.79 -14.08 -3.79
C GLN A 308 -1.50 -14.86 -3.54
N THR A 309 -0.88 -15.29 -4.63
CA THR A 309 0.49 -15.83 -4.67
C THR A 309 1.53 -14.71 -4.53
N ALA A 310 2.81 -15.06 -4.45
CA ALA A 310 3.91 -14.08 -4.47
C ALA A 310 4.03 -13.28 -5.79
N GLN A 311 3.28 -13.67 -6.82
CA GLN A 311 3.19 -12.98 -8.10
C GLN A 311 1.94 -12.09 -8.21
N TRP A 312 1.19 -11.90 -7.13
CA TRP A 312 -0.11 -11.24 -7.09
C TRP A 312 -1.15 -11.87 -8.02
N GLU A 313 -0.97 -13.14 -8.37
CA GLU A 313 -1.96 -13.96 -9.06
C GLU A 313 -2.93 -14.59 -8.04
N SER A 314 -4.18 -14.82 -8.45
CA SER A 314 -5.15 -15.57 -7.64
C SER A 314 -4.61 -16.97 -7.30
N VAL A 315 -4.78 -17.40 -6.04
CA VAL A 315 -4.32 -18.74 -5.61
C VAL A 315 -5.06 -19.89 -6.30
N ASN A 316 -6.28 -19.65 -6.80
CA ASN A 316 -7.14 -20.67 -7.38
C ASN A 316 -7.55 -20.41 -8.83
N VAL A 317 -7.26 -19.22 -9.38
CA VAL A 317 -7.62 -18.88 -10.77
C VAL A 317 -6.36 -18.43 -11.52
N PRO A 318 -5.74 -19.32 -12.32
CA PRO A 318 -4.57 -18.94 -13.13
C PRO A 318 -4.87 -17.77 -14.07
N ASP A 319 -3.88 -16.92 -14.33
CA ASP A 319 -3.94 -15.74 -15.21
C ASP A 319 -4.88 -14.62 -14.72
N LEU A 320 -5.41 -14.72 -13.49
CA LEU A 320 -6.13 -13.66 -12.82
C LEU A 320 -5.19 -12.98 -11.82
N PHE A 321 -4.84 -11.73 -12.08
CA PHE A 321 -3.91 -10.96 -11.25
C PHE A 321 -4.59 -9.79 -10.56
N PHE A 322 -3.95 -9.26 -9.53
CA PHE A 322 -4.43 -8.11 -8.77
C PHE A 322 -3.37 -7.02 -8.72
N ALA A 323 -3.81 -5.77 -8.78
CA ALA A 323 -2.93 -4.60 -8.72
C ALA A 323 -3.49 -3.54 -7.75
N GLY A 324 -2.61 -2.67 -7.28
CA GLY A 324 -2.97 -1.56 -6.40
C GLY A 324 -3.33 -1.99 -4.99
N THR A 325 -4.29 -1.33 -4.39
CA THR A 325 -4.72 -1.56 -3.00
C THR A 325 -5.05 -3.02 -2.69
N LEU A 326 -5.43 -3.82 -3.69
CA LEU A 326 -5.74 -5.23 -3.50
C LEU A 326 -4.50 -6.06 -3.12
N THR A 327 -3.31 -5.65 -3.55
CA THR A 327 -2.06 -6.36 -3.27
C THR A 327 -1.65 -6.30 -1.80
N GLN A 328 -2.24 -5.40 -1.00
CA GLN A 328 -2.00 -5.34 0.44
C GLN A 328 -2.43 -6.61 1.21
N GLN A 329 -3.09 -7.56 0.57
CA GLN A 329 -3.33 -8.87 1.17
C GLN A 329 -2.00 -9.52 1.62
N ARG A 330 -0.92 -9.32 0.87
CA ARG A 330 0.40 -9.90 1.15
C ARG A 330 1.14 -9.21 2.31
N ASP A 331 0.93 -7.90 2.48
CA ASP A 331 1.59 -7.09 3.52
C ASP A 331 0.61 -6.37 4.46
N PHE A 332 -0.57 -6.95 4.66
CA PHE A 332 -1.68 -6.30 5.39
C PHE A 332 -1.27 -5.77 6.76
N LYS A 333 -1.40 -4.45 6.93
CA LYS A 333 -1.02 -3.70 8.13
C LYS A 333 0.47 -3.78 8.51
N ARG A 334 1.33 -4.09 7.56
CA ARG A 334 2.79 -4.11 7.75
C ARG A 334 3.48 -3.06 6.87
N SER A 335 3.31 -3.13 5.56
CA SER A 335 3.94 -2.21 4.61
C SER A 335 2.92 -1.39 3.81
N THR A 336 3.22 -0.97 2.61
CA THR A 336 2.52 0.13 1.95
C THR A 336 1.82 -0.25 0.63
N ASN A 337 1.63 -1.53 0.32
CA ASN A 337 0.88 -1.95 -0.88
C ASN A 337 -0.58 -1.44 -0.91
N GLY A 338 -1.13 -1.01 0.22
CA GLY A 338 -2.45 -0.39 0.27
C GLY A 338 -2.52 1.04 -0.29
N PHE A 339 -1.39 1.66 -0.67
CA PHE A 339 -1.28 3.10 -0.96
C PHE A 339 -0.46 3.36 -2.22
N ILE A 340 -0.71 4.50 -2.90
CA ILE A 340 -0.06 4.84 -4.19
C ILE A 340 1.46 4.76 -4.10
N HIS A 341 2.07 5.36 -3.07
CA HIS A 341 3.52 5.40 -2.91
C HIS A 341 4.16 4.02 -2.75
N GLY A 342 3.41 3.04 -2.28
CA GLY A 342 3.84 1.65 -2.21
C GLY A 342 3.49 0.87 -3.47
N PHE A 343 2.20 0.74 -3.80
CA PHE A 343 1.79 -0.14 -4.89
C PHE A 343 2.28 0.30 -6.27
N ARG A 344 2.67 1.56 -6.50
CA ARG A 344 3.28 1.96 -7.77
C ARG A 344 4.52 1.13 -8.12
N TYR A 345 5.31 0.73 -7.13
CA TYR A 345 6.45 -0.17 -7.29
C TYR A 345 6.03 -1.63 -7.41
N ALA A 346 5.02 -2.06 -6.65
CA ALA A 346 4.43 -3.40 -6.80
C ALA A 346 3.84 -3.59 -8.20
N VAL A 347 3.20 -2.57 -8.78
CA VAL A 347 2.69 -2.61 -10.16
C VAL A 347 3.83 -2.70 -11.17
N ARG A 348 4.95 -1.99 -10.97
CA ARG A 348 6.15 -2.14 -11.81
C ARG A 348 6.75 -3.54 -11.70
N ALA A 349 6.81 -4.09 -10.49
CA ALA A 349 7.26 -5.47 -10.29
C ALA A 349 6.29 -6.49 -10.93
N LEU A 350 4.97 -6.29 -10.82
CA LEU A 350 3.97 -7.12 -11.51
C LEU A 350 4.17 -7.09 -13.03
N HIS A 351 4.39 -5.92 -13.62
CA HIS A 351 4.70 -5.78 -15.03
C HIS A 351 5.94 -6.63 -15.42
N ARG A 352 7.03 -6.55 -14.65
CA ARG A 352 8.25 -7.35 -14.87
C ARG A 352 7.99 -8.86 -14.72
N ILE A 353 7.14 -9.27 -13.77
CA ILE A 353 6.71 -10.67 -13.61
C ILE A 353 5.94 -11.15 -14.84
N LEU A 354 5.01 -10.34 -15.35
CA LEU A 354 4.23 -10.67 -16.55
C LEU A 354 5.13 -10.79 -17.79
N GLU A 355 6.08 -9.88 -17.96
CA GLU A 355 7.05 -9.92 -19.05
C GLU A 355 7.98 -11.15 -18.94
N ARG A 356 8.42 -11.49 -17.74
CA ARG A 356 9.24 -12.69 -17.54
C ARG A 356 8.46 -13.98 -17.82
N ARG A 357 7.21 -14.06 -17.35
CA ARG A 357 6.38 -15.28 -17.47
C ARG A 357 5.84 -15.51 -18.86
N TYR A 358 5.50 -14.45 -19.58
CA TYR A 358 4.77 -14.56 -20.86
C TYR A 358 5.50 -13.91 -22.04
N GLY A 359 6.55 -13.16 -21.79
CA GLY A 359 7.34 -12.46 -22.82
C GLY A 359 8.77 -12.97 -22.92
N ASP A 360 9.14 -13.98 -22.11
CA ASP A 360 10.51 -14.51 -22.03
C ASP A 360 11.59 -13.42 -21.83
N THR A 361 11.23 -12.38 -21.09
CA THR A 361 12.09 -11.23 -20.80
C THR A 361 12.73 -11.41 -19.43
N ALA A 362 14.06 -11.40 -19.35
CA ALA A 362 14.76 -11.46 -18.07
C ALA A 362 14.46 -10.23 -17.20
N TRP A 363 14.52 -10.38 -15.87
CA TRP A 363 14.46 -9.24 -14.98
C TRP A 363 15.62 -8.29 -15.28
N PRO A 364 15.38 -6.98 -15.40
CA PRO A 364 16.45 -6.02 -15.70
C PRO A 364 17.59 -6.12 -14.68
N ALA A 365 18.81 -6.06 -15.18
CA ALA A 365 20.00 -6.19 -14.35
C ALA A 365 21.14 -5.29 -14.83
N GLU A 366 21.86 -4.70 -13.89
CA GLU A 366 23.16 -4.09 -14.11
C GLU A 366 24.26 -5.13 -13.87
N LYS A 367 25.25 -5.18 -14.75
CA LYS A 367 26.43 -6.05 -14.58
C LYS A 367 27.44 -5.41 -13.65
N LEU A 368 27.92 -6.20 -12.69
CA LEU A 368 28.95 -5.82 -11.73
C LEU A 368 30.07 -6.85 -11.74
N ASP A 369 31.25 -6.44 -11.27
CA ASP A 369 32.30 -7.38 -10.89
C ASP A 369 31.91 -8.11 -9.59
N ALA A 370 32.15 -9.40 -9.51
CA ALA A 370 31.88 -10.19 -8.31
C ALA A 370 32.94 -9.97 -7.21
N THR A 371 33.05 -8.72 -6.76
CA THR A 371 33.97 -8.27 -5.70
C THR A 371 33.22 -7.55 -4.59
N GLY A 372 33.75 -7.63 -3.35
CA GLY A 372 33.13 -6.92 -2.22
C GLY A 372 32.98 -5.43 -2.46
N THR A 373 33.98 -4.79 -3.09
CA THR A 373 33.94 -3.35 -3.39
C THR A 373 32.84 -3.02 -4.40
N SER A 374 32.81 -3.69 -5.56
CA SER A 374 31.82 -3.41 -6.61
C SER A 374 30.40 -3.60 -6.12
N ILE A 375 30.12 -4.69 -5.41
CA ILE A 375 28.80 -4.98 -4.86
C ILE A 375 28.42 -3.98 -3.76
N ALA A 376 29.35 -3.68 -2.82
CA ALA A 376 29.07 -2.74 -1.74
C ALA A 376 28.82 -1.32 -2.27
N ASP A 377 29.60 -0.84 -3.24
CA ASP A 377 29.42 0.48 -3.85
C ASP A 377 28.05 0.61 -4.52
N ALA A 378 27.61 -0.43 -5.27
CA ALA A 378 26.28 -0.48 -5.87
C ALA A 378 25.17 -0.46 -4.83
N VAL A 379 25.28 -1.27 -3.76
CA VAL A 379 24.31 -1.29 -2.65
C VAL A 379 24.24 0.07 -1.96
N ILE A 380 25.38 0.67 -1.62
CA ILE A 380 25.44 1.99 -0.96
C ILE A 380 24.83 3.08 -1.83
N ALA A 381 25.18 3.12 -3.12
CA ALA A 381 24.60 4.08 -4.05
C ALA A 381 23.07 3.93 -4.11
N ARG A 382 22.60 2.68 -4.14
CA ARG A 382 21.17 2.38 -4.26
C ARG A 382 20.36 2.70 -3.00
N VAL A 383 20.78 2.29 -1.82
CA VAL A 383 20.03 2.52 -0.56
C VAL A 383 19.92 4.01 -0.22
N ASN A 384 20.85 4.84 -0.70
CA ASN A 384 20.82 6.29 -0.47
C ASN A 384 19.84 7.03 -1.39
N ARG A 385 19.51 6.50 -2.58
CA ARG A 385 18.59 7.15 -3.54
C ARG A 385 17.21 6.48 -3.62
N THR A 386 17.14 5.16 -3.42
CA THR A 386 15.89 4.40 -3.68
C THR A 386 14.68 4.93 -2.93
N SER A 387 13.60 5.14 -3.64
CA SER A 387 12.27 5.32 -3.06
C SER A 387 11.52 3.98 -2.94
N ALA A 388 11.81 3.02 -3.82
CA ALA A 388 11.11 1.73 -3.83
C ALA A 388 11.32 0.93 -2.55
N LEU A 389 12.58 0.70 -2.14
CA LEU A 389 12.88 -0.01 -0.90
C LEU A 389 12.43 0.77 0.33
N TRP A 390 12.50 2.12 0.26
CA TRP A 390 12.02 3.00 1.34
C TRP A 390 10.52 2.88 1.57
N GLN A 391 9.74 2.86 0.50
CA GLN A 391 8.28 2.81 0.58
C GLN A 391 7.77 1.38 0.78
N GLN A 392 8.44 0.38 0.23
CA GLN A 392 8.08 -1.03 0.29
C GLN A 392 9.05 -1.83 1.18
N PHE A 393 9.33 -1.25 2.35
CA PHE A 393 10.22 -1.89 3.32
C PHE A 393 9.75 -3.32 3.63
N ASP A 394 10.70 -4.25 3.73
CA ASP A 394 10.48 -5.70 3.97
C ASP A 394 9.63 -6.42 2.90
N VAL A 395 9.24 -5.74 1.82
CA VAL A 395 8.40 -6.32 0.74
C VAL A 395 9.14 -6.37 -0.59
N LEU A 396 9.82 -5.28 -0.95
CA LEU A 396 10.71 -5.24 -2.10
C LEU A 396 12.17 -5.31 -1.64
N ALA A 397 12.96 -5.96 -2.44
CA ALA A 397 14.42 -6.04 -2.28
C ALA A 397 15.12 -5.67 -3.58
N ASP A 398 16.35 -5.22 -3.47
CA ASP A 398 17.28 -5.35 -4.56
C ASP A 398 18.07 -6.64 -4.37
N VAL A 399 18.37 -7.35 -5.47
CA VAL A 399 19.00 -8.66 -5.43
C VAL A 399 20.25 -8.66 -6.29
N VAL A 400 21.39 -8.96 -5.69
CA VAL A 400 22.64 -9.17 -6.41
C VAL A 400 22.87 -10.67 -6.54
N THR A 401 22.77 -11.22 -7.75
CA THR A 401 23.09 -12.63 -8.04
C THR A 401 24.55 -12.74 -8.46
N VAL A 402 25.24 -13.76 -7.97
CA VAL A 402 26.68 -13.97 -8.23
C VAL A 402 26.92 -15.35 -8.82
N ALA A 403 27.60 -15.40 -9.97
CA ALA A 403 28.03 -16.60 -10.67
C ALA A 403 29.50 -16.42 -11.07
N ASP A 404 30.39 -17.17 -10.46
CA ASP A 404 31.85 -17.07 -10.67
C ASP A 404 32.39 -15.64 -10.51
N ALA A 405 32.89 -15.03 -11.60
CA ALA A 405 33.41 -13.67 -11.62
C ALA A 405 32.37 -12.60 -11.96
N ASP A 406 31.15 -13.00 -12.34
CA ASP A 406 30.05 -12.11 -12.75
C ASP A 406 29.06 -11.90 -11.61
N ALA A 407 28.65 -10.66 -11.42
CA ALA A 407 27.51 -10.31 -10.58
C ALA A 407 26.47 -9.52 -11.38
N ARG A 408 25.19 -9.70 -11.03
CA ARG A 408 24.07 -8.96 -11.64
C ARG A 408 23.22 -8.33 -10.55
N TYR A 409 23.06 -7.02 -10.60
CA TYR A 409 22.25 -6.24 -9.68
C TYR A 409 20.85 -6.05 -10.25
N HIS A 410 19.83 -6.59 -9.59
CA HIS A 410 18.43 -6.53 -9.96
C HIS A 410 17.67 -5.64 -8.97
N GLU A 411 17.07 -4.57 -9.44
CA GLU A 411 16.29 -3.66 -8.61
C GLU A 411 14.83 -4.12 -8.44
N GLU A 412 14.27 -3.88 -7.24
CA GLU A 412 12.83 -3.96 -6.94
C GLU A 412 12.20 -5.34 -7.18
N VAL A 413 12.88 -6.35 -6.72
CA VAL A 413 12.38 -7.74 -6.75
C VAL A 413 11.53 -7.97 -5.51
N PRO A 414 10.27 -8.45 -5.62
CA PRO A 414 9.52 -8.83 -4.44
C PRO A 414 10.22 -9.96 -3.69
N VAL A 415 10.38 -9.81 -2.38
CA VAL A 415 11.10 -10.77 -1.52
C VAL A 415 10.51 -12.17 -1.63
N ASP A 416 9.19 -12.28 -1.53
CA ASP A 416 8.48 -13.56 -1.66
C ASP A 416 8.68 -14.18 -3.05
N TYR A 417 8.61 -13.36 -4.11
CA TYR A 417 8.82 -13.83 -5.48
C TYR A 417 10.24 -14.38 -5.68
N PHE A 418 11.25 -13.66 -5.19
CA PHE A 418 12.63 -14.13 -5.23
C PHE A 418 12.80 -15.48 -4.49
N THR A 419 12.21 -15.57 -3.31
CA THR A 419 12.30 -16.78 -2.47
C THR A 419 11.65 -17.99 -3.14
N GLU A 420 10.50 -17.80 -3.79
CA GLU A 420 9.75 -18.88 -4.43
C GLU A 420 10.30 -19.28 -5.81
N THR A 421 10.77 -18.33 -6.62
CA THR A 421 11.10 -18.55 -8.03
C THR A 421 12.56 -18.35 -8.40
N GLY A 422 13.29 -17.55 -7.62
CA GLY A 422 14.63 -17.08 -7.96
C GLY A 422 14.65 -16.18 -9.21
N LEU A 423 15.88 -15.81 -9.63
CA LEU A 423 16.11 -14.97 -10.84
C LEU A 423 17.01 -15.67 -11.86
N ARG A 424 17.13 -17.02 -11.80
CA ARG A 424 17.93 -17.78 -12.73
C ARG A 424 17.42 -17.61 -14.16
N THR A 425 18.36 -17.54 -15.09
CA THR A 425 18.11 -17.50 -16.55
C THR A 425 19.03 -18.53 -17.22
N ALA A 426 18.78 -18.84 -18.47
CA ALA A 426 19.60 -19.82 -19.21
C ALA A 426 21.08 -19.42 -19.33
N ASP A 427 21.36 -18.11 -19.31
CA ASP A 427 22.70 -17.53 -19.40
C ASP A 427 23.30 -17.08 -18.06
N HIS A 428 22.56 -17.25 -16.95
CA HIS A 428 23.02 -16.87 -15.62
C HIS A 428 22.38 -17.77 -14.53
N ASP A 429 23.04 -18.86 -14.24
CA ASP A 429 22.75 -19.71 -13.07
C ASP A 429 23.73 -19.34 -11.96
N TYR A 430 23.22 -18.87 -10.83
CA TYR A 430 24.01 -18.33 -9.72
C TYR A 430 23.96 -19.26 -8.49
N SER A 431 25.07 -19.30 -7.75
CA SER A 431 25.18 -20.03 -6.47
C SER A 431 24.83 -19.17 -5.27
N ASP A 432 25.14 -17.89 -5.35
CA ASP A 432 25.07 -16.93 -4.27
C ASP A 432 24.21 -15.73 -4.68
N ALA A 433 23.47 -15.19 -3.72
CA ALA A 433 22.75 -13.93 -3.90
C ALA A 433 22.81 -13.08 -2.63
N PHE A 434 22.89 -11.76 -2.80
CA PHE A 434 22.72 -10.78 -1.74
C PHE A 434 21.38 -10.10 -1.91
N VAL A 435 20.50 -10.23 -0.91
CA VAL A 435 19.17 -9.62 -0.88
C VAL A 435 19.23 -8.40 0.03
N VAL A 436 18.96 -7.24 -0.53
CA VAL A 436 19.05 -5.93 0.14
C VAL A 436 17.65 -5.39 0.35
N THR A 437 17.27 -5.19 1.61
CA THR A 437 15.99 -4.61 2.03
C THR A 437 16.24 -3.37 2.89
N LEU A 438 15.22 -2.53 3.04
CA LEU A 438 15.13 -1.59 4.16
C LEU A 438 14.13 -2.16 5.17
N GLU A 439 14.50 -2.19 6.43
CA GLU A 439 13.69 -2.80 7.49
C GLU A 439 13.69 -1.95 8.76
N TYR A 440 12.58 -1.98 9.47
CA TYR A 440 12.54 -1.55 10.85
C TYR A 440 13.04 -2.68 11.74
N GLY A 441 13.58 -2.35 12.89
CA GLY A 441 13.99 -3.35 13.88
C GLY A 441 12.82 -4.17 14.40
N PRO A 442 13.11 -5.31 15.04
CA PRO A 442 12.07 -6.15 15.64
C PRO A 442 11.26 -5.36 16.67
N GLU A 443 9.96 -5.66 16.76
CA GLU A 443 9.04 -5.02 17.73
C GLU A 443 8.89 -3.48 17.60
N HIS A 444 9.35 -2.88 16.49
CA HIS A 444 9.25 -1.45 16.26
C HIS A 444 7.83 -0.88 16.41
N ASP A 445 6.81 -1.66 16.17
CA ASP A 445 5.39 -1.30 16.27
C ASP A 445 4.83 -1.44 17.69
N GLN A 446 5.60 -2.01 18.62
CA GLN A 446 5.20 -2.23 20.01
C GLN A 446 5.79 -1.18 20.97
N VAL A 447 6.89 -0.57 20.58
CA VAL A 447 7.61 0.41 21.37
C VAL A 447 7.04 1.81 21.14
N ASP A 448 6.83 2.56 22.21
CA ASP A 448 6.45 3.98 22.09
C ASP A 448 7.68 4.81 21.68
N PRO A 449 7.69 5.42 20.48
CA PRO A 449 8.83 6.20 20.00
C PRO A 449 9.09 7.49 20.79
N PHE A 450 8.14 7.94 21.61
CA PHE A 450 8.26 9.12 22.45
C PHE A 450 8.65 8.80 23.90
N ASP A 451 8.73 7.52 24.27
CA ASP A 451 9.16 7.13 25.61
C ASP A 451 10.70 7.21 25.70
N VAL A 452 11.20 8.20 26.42
CA VAL A 452 12.64 8.45 26.62
C VAL A 452 13.34 7.39 27.47
N THR A 453 12.59 6.52 28.13
CA THR A 453 13.15 5.42 28.93
C THR A 453 13.48 4.18 28.09
N VAL A 454 12.96 4.10 26.86
CA VAL A 454 13.25 3.02 25.93
C VAL A 454 14.68 3.14 25.42
N LYS A 455 15.49 2.11 25.65
CA LYS A 455 16.86 2.06 25.15
C LYS A 455 16.87 2.03 23.63
N ARG A 456 17.78 2.79 23.04
CA ARG A 456 18.04 2.84 21.59
C ARG A 456 19.51 2.63 21.32
N VAL A 457 19.81 2.09 20.16
CA VAL A 457 21.16 2.01 19.65
C VAL A 457 21.64 3.42 19.35
N ALA A 458 22.89 3.72 19.70
CA ALA A 458 23.49 4.98 19.31
C ALA A 458 23.76 5.00 17.79
N GLN A 459 23.59 6.17 17.19
CA GLN A 459 23.83 6.39 15.77
C GLN A 459 25.25 5.98 15.37
N ASP A 460 25.38 5.37 14.19
CA ASP A 460 26.66 5.00 13.57
C ASP A 460 27.47 3.93 14.35
N VAL A 461 26.85 3.16 15.23
CA VAL A 461 27.52 2.08 15.97
C VAL A 461 27.40 0.76 15.23
N VAL A 462 28.44 0.43 14.46
CA VAL A 462 28.49 -0.78 13.61
C VAL A 462 28.23 -2.08 14.40
N GLY A 463 28.81 -2.24 15.57
CA GLY A 463 28.68 -3.45 16.39
C GLY A 463 27.28 -3.70 16.97
N GLN A 464 26.40 -2.71 16.94
CA GLN A 464 25.02 -2.78 17.43
C GLN A 464 23.97 -2.55 16.31
N ALA A 465 24.38 -2.52 15.05
CA ALA A 465 23.48 -2.23 13.94
C ALA A 465 22.30 -3.21 13.85
N HIS A 466 22.46 -4.45 14.30
CA HIS A 466 21.41 -5.49 14.34
C HIS A 466 20.32 -5.21 15.38
N ASP A 467 20.57 -4.34 16.36
CA ASP A 467 19.59 -3.94 17.38
C ASP A 467 18.89 -2.60 17.01
N ALA A 468 19.14 -2.08 15.82
CA ALA A 468 18.55 -0.82 15.36
C ALA A 468 17.02 -0.92 15.31
N ALA A 469 16.34 0.08 15.88
CA ALA A 469 14.87 0.15 15.88
C ALA A 469 14.31 0.85 14.63
N TYR A 470 15.06 1.82 14.11
CA TYR A 470 14.64 2.60 12.94
C TYR A 470 14.94 1.92 11.62
N LEU A 471 14.36 2.46 10.55
CA LEU A 471 14.57 1.97 9.19
C LEU A 471 16.05 2.03 8.81
N HIS A 472 16.61 0.89 8.44
CA HIS A 472 18.01 0.76 8.03
C HIS A 472 18.18 -0.34 6.99
N PRO A 473 19.25 -0.31 6.16
CA PRO A 473 19.51 -1.36 5.19
C PRO A 473 19.97 -2.67 5.85
N VAL A 474 19.39 -3.77 5.36
CA VAL A 474 19.77 -5.14 5.76
C VAL A 474 20.17 -5.91 4.51
N VAL A 475 21.35 -6.52 4.54
CA VAL A 475 21.89 -7.32 3.45
C VAL A 475 21.97 -8.79 3.88
N ARG A 476 21.21 -9.67 3.23
CA ARG A 476 21.20 -11.10 3.50
C ARG A 476 21.90 -11.87 2.39
N HIS A 477 22.88 -12.65 2.77
CA HIS A 477 23.54 -13.58 1.86
C HIS A 477 22.75 -14.88 1.79
N HIS A 478 22.32 -15.23 0.60
CA HIS A 478 21.64 -16.48 0.27
C HIS A 478 22.59 -17.42 -0.47
N ARG A 479 22.65 -18.67 -0.04
CA ARG A 479 23.36 -19.77 -0.73
C ARG A 479 22.46 -20.99 -0.76
N GLY A 480 22.27 -21.59 -1.93
CA GLY A 480 21.39 -22.75 -2.08
C GLY A 480 19.94 -22.48 -1.63
N GLY A 481 19.42 -21.27 -1.81
CA GLY A 481 18.08 -20.86 -1.41
C GLY A 481 17.89 -20.58 0.08
N ARG A 482 18.96 -20.55 0.88
CA ARG A 482 18.89 -20.30 2.32
C ARG A 482 19.71 -19.08 2.71
N VAL A 483 19.23 -18.31 3.68
CA VAL A 483 20.01 -17.25 4.31
C VAL A 483 21.13 -17.88 5.15
N VAL A 484 22.37 -17.56 4.84
CA VAL A 484 23.57 -18.08 5.52
C VAL A 484 24.31 -17.02 6.32
N ALA A 485 24.13 -15.73 5.99
CA ALA A 485 24.68 -14.63 6.75
C ALA A 485 23.82 -13.37 6.59
N THR A 486 23.86 -12.47 7.57
CA THR A 486 23.14 -11.20 7.56
C THR A 486 24.08 -10.07 8.01
N HIS A 487 24.00 -8.94 7.36
CA HIS A 487 24.69 -7.70 7.72
C HIS A 487 23.69 -6.55 7.80
N HIS A 488 23.72 -5.81 8.89
CA HIS A 488 22.92 -4.60 9.09
C HIS A 488 23.84 -3.37 8.95
N LEU A 489 23.41 -2.40 8.17
CA LEU A 489 24.07 -1.10 8.12
C LEU A 489 23.60 -0.26 9.31
N ALA A 490 24.54 0.37 10.01
CA ALA A 490 24.22 1.17 11.19
C ALA A 490 23.25 2.31 10.84
N GLU A 491 22.21 2.48 11.66
CA GLU A 491 21.26 3.58 11.48
C GLU A 491 21.88 4.95 11.71
N ASN A 492 21.35 5.99 11.08
CA ASN A 492 21.64 7.38 11.40
C ASN A 492 20.43 8.30 11.18
N LEU A 493 20.45 9.47 11.80
CA LEU A 493 19.33 10.43 11.77
C LEU A 493 19.03 10.99 10.38
N GLU A 494 20.04 11.03 9.50
CA GLU A 494 19.91 11.58 8.16
C GLU A 494 19.39 10.54 7.16
N ASN A 495 19.27 9.26 7.57
CA ASN A 495 18.98 8.13 6.70
C ASN A 495 19.90 8.09 5.48
N ARG A 496 21.20 8.27 5.75
CA ARG A 496 22.28 8.34 4.78
C ARG A 496 23.40 7.38 5.17
N TRP A 497 23.65 6.42 4.32
CA TRP A 497 24.53 5.27 4.59
C TRP A 497 25.78 5.31 3.68
N ASP A 498 26.60 6.37 3.79
CA ASP A 498 27.77 6.57 2.93
C ASP A 498 29.07 6.83 3.68
N ARG A 499 29.08 6.73 5.02
CA ARG A 499 30.29 6.94 5.83
C ARG A 499 31.26 5.78 5.67
N PRO A 500 32.56 6.02 5.22
CA PRO A 500 33.47 4.95 4.87
C PRO A 500 33.67 3.90 5.97
N GLN A 501 33.99 4.31 7.21
CA GLN A 501 34.28 3.37 8.31
C GLN A 501 33.01 2.75 8.93
N VAL A 502 31.85 3.36 8.76
CA VAL A 502 30.60 2.93 9.41
C VAL A 502 29.79 2.03 8.48
N HIS A 503 29.68 2.39 7.21
CA HIS A 503 28.78 1.72 6.28
C HIS A 503 29.51 0.96 5.18
N VAL A 504 30.50 1.61 4.51
CA VAL A 504 31.14 1.04 3.31
C VAL A 504 32.10 -0.09 3.66
N THR A 505 33.12 0.19 4.49
CA THR A 505 34.15 -0.79 4.84
C THR A 505 33.60 -2.06 5.49
N PRO A 506 32.64 -1.98 6.46
CA PRO A 506 32.03 -3.18 7.03
C PRO A 506 31.22 -4.01 6.01
N LEU A 507 30.53 -3.35 5.08
CA LEU A 507 29.78 -4.02 4.02
C LEU A 507 30.72 -4.72 3.02
N VAL A 508 31.79 -4.06 2.58
CA VAL A 508 32.82 -4.69 1.73
C VAL A 508 33.39 -5.94 2.40
N ALA A 509 33.80 -5.82 3.67
CA ALA A 509 34.34 -6.95 4.43
C ALA A 509 33.33 -8.09 4.59
N PHE A 510 32.04 -7.78 4.74
CA PHE A 510 30.96 -8.77 4.80
C PHE A 510 30.83 -9.51 3.46
N VAL A 511 30.71 -8.78 2.36
CA VAL A 511 30.54 -9.38 1.03
C VAL A 511 31.76 -10.23 0.66
N ASP A 512 32.99 -9.72 0.85
CA ASP A 512 34.20 -10.47 0.56
C ASP A 512 34.30 -11.78 1.36
N ARG A 513 33.90 -11.75 2.62
CA ARG A 513 33.87 -12.96 3.46
C ARG A 513 32.86 -13.98 2.93
N CYS A 514 31.69 -13.52 2.50
CA CYS A 514 30.66 -14.36 1.92
C CYS A 514 31.09 -14.99 0.59
N LEU A 515 31.76 -14.21 -0.27
CA LEU A 515 32.23 -14.69 -1.59
C LEU A 515 33.36 -15.71 -1.48
N ARG A 516 34.27 -15.55 -0.50
CA ARG A 516 35.35 -16.53 -0.28
C ARG A 516 34.87 -17.90 0.21
N GLY A 517 33.61 -18.02 0.66
CA GLY A 517 33.10 -19.21 1.32
C GLY A 517 33.50 -19.26 2.80
N ALA A 518 32.67 -19.81 3.65
CA ALA A 518 33.09 -20.21 4.99
C ALA A 518 33.98 -21.46 4.87
N GLY A 519 35.20 -21.27 4.40
CA GLY A 519 36.30 -22.18 4.46
C GLY A 519 37.19 -21.70 5.58
N ASP A 520 36.95 -22.24 6.73
CA ASP A 520 37.72 -22.58 7.92
C ASP A 520 36.94 -22.33 9.19
#